data_9d085ca37e6c8d9e3d30933c8921446a
#
_entry.id   9d085ca37e6c8d9e3d30933c8921446a
#
_cell.length_a   1.000
_cell.length_b   1.000
_cell.length_c   1.000
_cell.angle_alpha   90.00
_cell.angle_beta   90.00
_cell.angle_gamma   90.00
#
_symmetry.space_group_name_H-M   'P 1'
#
loop_
_entity.id
_entity.type
_entity.pdbx_description
1 polymer ?
#
loop_
_entity_poly.entity_id
_entity_poly.type
_entity_poly.pdbx_seq_one_letter_code
_entity_poly.pdbx_strand_id
1 'polypeptide(L)'
;MKFVIVTGLSGAGKSMAVNALEDIGFFCIDNIPVALLPRIVDFALQGENQLNRVAVVMDVRGVRSSEQLEQALSDLDARKFEYEILFLDANDAVIQRRYKETRRQHPITISEKLPITEAIARERRLLQPLRARAQYVIDTSLLSTAQNKERVCSLFLDHGESPMALTVMSFGFKFGIPPEADLVLDVRCLPNPFYVPELKNLTGLDQEVVDYVMAAPESQELLRRYESMLEYALPLYVKEGKSQLMIAVGCTGGKHRSITFARKIGEFCEKLGYEPSVQHRDAKRTL
;
A
#
# COMPACT_ATOMS: atom_id res chain seq x y z
N MET A 1 -18.23 -8.46 0.89
CA MET A 1 -17.57 -7.53 -0.07
C MET A 1 -17.47 -6.16 0.61
N LYS A 2 -16.28 -5.53 0.60
CA LYS A 2 -16.06 -4.18 1.15
C LYS A 2 -16.17 -3.18 0.00
N PHE A 3 -17.12 -2.26 0.05
CA PHE A 3 -17.37 -1.28 -1.02
C PHE A 3 -17.24 0.13 -0.46
N VAL A 4 -16.31 0.93 -1.00
CA VAL A 4 -16.01 2.26 -0.51
C VAL A 4 -16.28 3.31 -1.59
N ILE A 5 -17.07 4.31 -1.26
CA ILE A 5 -17.28 5.49 -2.07
C ILE A 5 -16.28 6.57 -1.61
N VAL A 6 -15.27 6.84 -2.42
CA VAL A 6 -14.29 7.89 -2.15
C VAL A 6 -14.76 9.19 -2.79
N THR A 7 -14.94 10.21 -1.99
CA THR A 7 -15.37 11.52 -2.49
C THR A 7 -14.72 12.64 -1.68
N GLY A 8 -15.07 13.88 -1.95
CA GLY A 8 -14.55 15.03 -1.23
C GLY A 8 -14.13 16.15 -2.18
N LEU A 9 -13.67 17.24 -1.60
CA LEU A 9 -13.36 18.45 -2.35
C LEU A 9 -12.22 18.25 -3.35
N SER A 10 -12.34 18.92 -4.47
CA SER A 10 -11.28 18.97 -5.48
C SER A 10 -10.03 19.64 -4.88
N GLY A 11 -8.90 18.95 -4.95
CA GLY A 11 -7.66 19.35 -4.25
C GLY A 11 -7.53 18.89 -2.81
N ALA A 12 -8.51 18.15 -2.25
CA ALA A 12 -8.44 17.60 -0.90
C ALA A 12 -7.63 16.28 -0.80
N GLY A 13 -7.05 15.77 -1.91
CA GLY A 13 -6.15 14.61 -1.85
C GLY A 13 -6.79 13.27 -2.20
N LYS A 14 -7.92 13.24 -2.92
CA LYS A 14 -8.59 12.01 -3.37
C LYS A 14 -7.67 11.04 -4.12
N SER A 15 -6.84 11.53 -5.04
CA SER A 15 -5.91 10.67 -5.79
C SER A 15 -4.92 9.93 -4.88
N MET A 16 -4.48 10.56 -3.79
CA MET A 16 -3.62 9.90 -2.80
C MET A 16 -4.37 8.83 -2.01
N ALA A 17 -5.64 9.10 -1.69
CA ALA A 17 -6.49 8.11 -1.02
C ALA A 17 -6.78 6.90 -1.93
N VAL A 18 -6.97 7.12 -3.23
CA VAL A 18 -7.13 6.04 -4.22
C VAL A 18 -5.89 5.18 -4.28
N ASN A 19 -4.71 5.78 -4.46
CA ASN A 19 -3.43 5.04 -4.48
C ASN A 19 -3.23 4.24 -3.17
N ALA A 20 -3.61 4.82 -2.02
CA ALA A 20 -3.54 4.12 -0.74
C ALA A 20 -4.47 2.90 -0.68
N LEU A 21 -5.67 2.99 -1.25
CA LEU A 21 -6.63 1.89 -1.33
C LEU A 21 -6.16 0.80 -2.31
N GLU A 22 -5.59 1.19 -3.46
CA GLU A 22 -4.97 0.25 -4.41
C GLU A 22 -3.83 -0.53 -3.76
N ASP A 23 -2.96 0.15 -3.01
CA ASP A 23 -1.84 -0.48 -2.29
C ASP A 23 -2.28 -1.54 -1.25
N ILE A 24 -3.51 -1.43 -0.72
CA ILE A 24 -4.11 -2.41 0.20
C ILE A 24 -5.14 -3.32 -0.47
N GLY A 25 -5.07 -3.47 -1.80
CA GLY A 25 -5.80 -4.48 -2.57
C GLY A 25 -7.23 -4.12 -2.94
N PHE A 26 -7.64 -2.85 -2.92
CA PHE A 26 -8.90 -2.44 -3.50
C PHE A 26 -8.82 -2.34 -5.02
N PHE A 27 -9.85 -2.81 -5.69
CA PHE A 27 -10.09 -2.51 -7.10
C PHE A 27 -10.70 -1.11 -7.20
N CYS A 28 -9.92 -0.14 -7.70
CA CYS A 28 -10.33 1.26 -7.73
C CYS A 28 -10.85 1.66 -9.11
N ILE A 29 -11.99 2.36 -9.11
CA ILE A 29 -12.59 2.92 -10.33
C ILE A 29 -12.72 4.43 -10.13
N ASP A 30 -11.93 5.19 -10.89
CA ASP A 30 -11.88 6.66 -10.72
C ASP A 30 -12.86 7.38 -11.65
N ASN A 31 -13.29 8.56 -11.19
CA ASN A 31 -14.08 9.54 -11.96
C ASN A 31 -15.42 8.99 -12.50
N ILE A 32 -16.18 8.33 -11.65
CA ILE A 32 -17.45 7.73 -12.03
C ILE A 32 -18.58 8.77 -12.00
N PRO A 33 -19.36 8.90 -13.08
CA PRO A 33 -20.64 9.60 -13.02
C PRO A 33 -21.61 8.92 -12.05
N VAL A 34 -22.27 9.71 -11.21
CA VAL A 34 -23.22 9.21 -10.19
C VAL A 34 -24.26 8.25 -10.76
N ALA A 35 -24.75 8.49 -11.98
CA ALA A 35 -25.72 7.64 -12.65
C ALA A 35 -25.22 6.22 -12.95
N LEU A 36 -23.91 5.98 -12.93
CA LEU A 36 -23.33 4.65 -13.16
C LEU A 36 -23.14 3.85 -11.87
N LEU A 37 -23.27 4.48 -10.71
CA LEU A 37 -23.03 3.83 -9.42
C LEU A 37 -23.83 2.53 -9.24
N PRO A 38 -25.16 2.46 -9.52
CA PRO A 38 -25.91 1.21 -9.40
C PRO A 38 -25.41 0.10 -10.31
N ARG A 39 -24.97 0.42 -11.54
CA ARG A 39 -24.42 -0.56 -12.50
C ARG A 39 -23.06 -1.11 -12.07
N ILE A 40 -22.24 -0.29 -11.42
CA ILE A 40 -20.95 -0.73 -10.89
C ILE A 40 -21.16 -1.68 -9.71
N VAL A 41 -22.13 -1.40 -8.86
CA VAL A 41 -22.54 -2.33 -7.81
C VAL A 41 -22.99 -3.66 -8.39
N ASP A 42 -23.84 -3.64 -9.42
CA ASP A 42 -24.29 -4.86 -10.11
C ASP A 42 -23.10 -5.64 -10.72
N PHE A 43 -22.15 -4.94 -11.33
CA PHE A 43 -20.91 -5.53 -11.86
C PHE A 43 -20.06 -6.17 -10.77
N ALA A 44 -19.87 -5.47 -9.63
CA ALA A 44 -19.08 -5.97 -8.51
C ALA A 44 -19.70 -7.22 -7.87
N LEU A 45 -21.03 -7.34 -7.89
CA LEU A 45 -21.77 -8.48 -7.34
C LEU A 45 -21.84 -9.71 -8.32
N GLN A 46 -21.78 -9.49 -9.63
CA GLN A 46 -22.03 -10.52 -10.65
C GLN A 46 -20.75 -11.10 -11.28
N GLY A 47 -19.58 -10.54 -11.02
CA GLY A 47 -18.33 -10.95 -11.65
C GLY A 47 -17.89 -12.37 -11.26
N GLU A 48 -17.40 -13.17 -12.25
CA GLU A 48 -16.73 -14.47 -12.03
C GLU A 48 -15.50 -14.35 -11.11
N ASN A 49 -14.86 -13.18 -11.07
CA ASN A 49 -13.89 -12.78 -10.08
C ASN A 49 -14.61 -11.94 -9.00
N GLN A 50 -15.06 -12.57 -7.94
CA GLN A 50 -15.63 -11.86 -6.78
C GLN A 50 -14.65 -10.79 -6.31
N LEU A 51 -14.93 -9.54 -6.67
CA LEU A 51 -14.17 -8.40 -6.17
C LEU A 51 -14.51 -8.21 -4.68
N ASN A 52 -13.61 -8.67 -3.81
CA ASN A 52 -13.84 -8.60 -2.36
C ASN A 52 -13.73 -7.17 -1.82
N ARG A 53 -12.95 -6.31 -2.48
CA ARG A 53 -12.68 -4.93 -2.09
C ARG A 53 -12.79 -4.01 -3.31
N VAL A 54 -13.74 -3.09 -3.32
CA VAL A 54 -13.97 -2.14 -4.42
C VAL A 54 -14.02 -0.72 -3.88
N ALA A 55 -13.32 0.20 -4.53
CA ALA A 55 -13.41 1.61 -4.24
C ALA A 55 -13.84 2.38 -5.50
N VAL A 56 -14.85 3.21 -5.38
CA VAL A 56 -15.34 4.06 -6.47
C VAL A 56 -15.13 5.52 -6.13
N VAL A 57 -14.54 6.28 -7.05
CA VAL A 57 -14.29 7.70 -6.84
C VAL A 57 -15.35 8.52 -7.53
N MET A 58 -16.05 9.32 -6.75
CA MET A 58 -17.00 10.31 -7.25
C MET A 58 -16.52 11.72 -6.94
N ASP A 59 -16.40 12.54 -7.96
CA ASP A 59 -16.07 13.95 -7.79
C ASP A 59 -17.17 14.87 -8.37
N VAL A 60 -17.00 16.15 -8.12
CA VAL A 60 -17.98 17.17 -8.56
C VAL A 60 -18.24 17.16 -10.07
N ARG A 61 -17.32 16.67 -10.91
CA ARG A 61 -17.49 16.60 -12.37
C ARG A 61 -18.59 15.61 -12.77
N GLY A 62 -18.77 14.56 -11.98
CA GLY A 62 -19.80 13.54 -12.18
C GLY A 62 -21.15 13.88 -11.54
N VAL A 63 -21.26 15.01 -10.84
CA VAL A 63 -22.43 15.42 -10.07
C VAL A 63 -23.10 16.63 -10.73
N ARG A 64 -24.33 16.47 -11.15
CA ARG A 64 -25.12 17.59 -11.72
C ARG A 64 -25.89 18.37 -10.66
N SER A 65 -26.41 17.69 -9.65
CA SER A 65 -27.12 18.30 -8.53
C SER A 65 -27.03 17.41 -7.27
N SER A 66 -27.32 17.99 -6.09
CA SER A 66 -27.39 17.29 -4.81
C SER A 66 -28.50 16.24 -4.78
N GLU A 67 -29.63 16.51 -5.44
CA GLU A 67 -30.75 15.59 -5.53
C GLU A 67 -30.39 14.30 -6.28
N GLN A 68 -29.58 14.41 -7.34
CA GLN A 68 -29.07 13.24 -8.06
C GLN A 68 -28.21 12.34 -7.19
N LEU A 69 -27.38 12.94 -6.33
CA LEU A 69 -26.58 12.20 -5.34
C LEU A 69 -27.46 11.48 -4.32
N GLU A 70 -28.41 12.20 -3.73
CA GLU A 70 -29.33 11.64 -2.75
C GLU A 70 -30.15 10.49 -3.33
N GLN A 71 -30.63 10.64 -4.58
CA GLN A 71 -31.38 9.59 -5.26
C GLN A 71 -30.51 8.33 -5.46
N ALA A 72 -29.26 8.49 -5.94
CA ALA A 72 -28.36 7.36 -6.16
C ALA A 72 -28.01 6.60 -4.86
N LEU A 73 -27.80 7.32 -3.76
CA LEU A 73 -27.56 6.70 -2.46
C LEU A 73 -28.83 6.02 -1.93
N SER A 74 -30.01 6.64 -2.09
CA SER A 74 -31.27 6.06 -1.70
C SER A 74 -31.59 4.78 -2.47
N ASP A 75 -31.21 4.70 -3.75
CA ASP A 75 -31.36 3.50 -4.57
C ASP A 75 -30.47 2.35 -4.05
N LEU A 76 -29.25 2.64 -3.55
CA LEU A 76 -28.38 1.65 -2.90
C LEU A 76 -28.97 1.18 -1.56
N ASP A 77 -29.49 2.12 -0.75
CA ASP A 77 -30.14 1.80 0.54
C ASP A 77 -31.38 0.93 0.33
N ALA A 78 -32.20 1.23 -0.67
CA ALA A 78 -33.38 0.42 -1.02
C ALA A 78 -33.02 -1.03 -1.43
N ARG A 79 -31.84 -1.21 -2.01
CA ARG A 79 -31.26 -2.54 -2.34
C ARG A 79 -30.61 -3.22 -1.14
N LYS A 80 -30.54 -2.56 0.03
CA LYS A 80 -29.83 -3.02 1.23
C LYS A 80 -28.35 -3.33 0.94
N PHE A 81 -27.74 -2.56 0.03
CA PHE A 81 -26.35 -2.72 -0.31
C PHE A 81 -25.49 -2.00 0.72
N GLU A 82 -24.54 -2.72 1.32
CA GLU A 82 -23.63 -2.16 2.31
C GLU A 82 -22.46 -1.44 1.61
N TYR A 83 -22.27 -0.18 1.95
CA TYR A 83 -21.18 0.66 1.48
C TYR A 83 -20.71 1.63 2.55
N GLU A 84 -19.48 2.05 2.46
CA GLU A 84 -18.89 3.08 3.31
C GLU A 84 -18.51 4.30 2.46
N ILE A 85 -18.62 5.50 3.03
CA ILE A 85 -18.22 6.74 2.37
C ILE A 85 -16.99 7.31 3.06
N LEU A 86 -15.90 7.44 2.30
CA LEU A 86 -14.70 8.19 2.68
C LEU A 86 -14.75 9.58 2.05
N PHE A 87 -14.90 10.61 2.89
CA PHE A 87 -14.92 12.00 2.47
C PHE A 87 -13.59 12.69 2.78
N LEU A 88 -12.89 13.16 1.73
CA LEU A 88 -11.67 13.98 1.87
C LEU A 88 -12.05 15.45 1.91
N ASP A 89 -11.70 16.12 3.02
CA ASP A 89 -11.91 17.55 3.20
C ASP A 89 -10.58 18.30 3.32
N ALA A 90 -10.60 19.59 3.10
CA ALA A 90 -9.54 20.50 3.45
C ALA A 90 -10.09 21.91 3.56
N ASN A 91 -9.46 22.80 4.34
CA ASN A 91 -9.91 24.17 4.41
C ASN A 91 -9.62 24.93 3.09
N ASP A 92 -10.41 25.95 2.82
CA ASP A 92 -10.44 26.64 1.54
C ASP A 92 -9.10 27.29 1.18
N ALA A 93 -8.38 27.81 2.17
CA ALA A 93 -7.07 28.42 1.95
C ALA A 93 -6.03 27.40 1.48
N VAL A 94 -6.07 26.17 2.02
CA VAL A 94 -5.19 25.07 1.61
C VAL A 94 -5.54 24.60 0.19
N ILE A 95 -6.83 24.46 -0.13
CA ILE A 95 -7.29 24.10 -1.49
C ILE A 95 -6.79 25.14 -2.49
N GLN A 96 -7.01 26.44 -2.22
CA GLN A 96 -6.55 27.52 -3.10
C GLN A 96 -5.03 27.49 -3.30
N ARG A 97 -4.25 27.27 -2.24
CA ARG A 97 -2.80 27.13 -2.31
C ARG A 97 -2.39 25.95 -3.18
N ARG A 98 -2.98 24.76 -2.98
CA ARG A 98 -2.69 23.55 -3.77
C ARG A 98 -2.98 23.75 -5.26
N TYR A 99 -4.05 24.46 -5.61
CA TYR A 99 -4.35 24.80 -7.01
C TYR A 99 -3.32 25.75 -7.62
N LYS A 100 -2.82 26.73 -6.86
CA LYS A 100 -1.74 27.62 -7.30
C LYS A 100 -0.43 26.84 -7.52
N GLU A 101 -0.05 25.96 -6.59
CA GLU A 101 1.17 25.16 -6.65
C GLU A 101 1.15 24.20 -7.86
N THR A 102 0.03 23.54 -8.10
CA THR A 102 -0.12 22.57 -9.22
C THR A 102 -0.41 23.22 -10.57
N ARG A 103 -0.62 24.53 -10.62
CA ARG A 103 -1.01 25.29 -11.83
C ARG A 103 -2.24 24.70 -12.54
N ARG A 104 -3.15 24.08 -11.78
CA ARG A 104 -4.43 23.55 -12.30
C ARG A 104 -5.56 24.52 -12.04
N GLN A 105 -6.65 24.35 -12.78
CA GLN A 105 -7.89 25.08 -12.53
C GLN A 105 -8.90 24.20 -11.81
N HIS A 106 -9.67 24.77 -10.91
CA HIS A 106 -10.73 24.06 -10.21
C HIS A 106 -11.84 23.63 -11.20
N PRO A 107 -12.40 22.41 -11.11
CA PRO A 107 -13.40 21.92 -12.07
C PRO A 107 -14.58 22.84 -12.26
N ILE A 108 -15.17 23.37 -11.20
CA ILE A 108 -16.30 24.31 -11.26
C ILE A 108 -15.86 25.67 -11.85
N THR A 109 -14.64 26.13 -11.60
CA THR A 109 -14.10 27.32 -12.24
C THR A 109 -14.08 27.16 -13.76
N ILE A 110 -13.74 25.99 -14.27
CA ILE A 110 -13.73 25.69 -15.70
C ILE A 110 -15.17 25.67 -16.28
N SER A 111 -16.07 24.95 -15.59
CA SER A 111 -17.44 24.71 -16.11
C SER A 111 -18.37 25.90 -15.96
N GLU A 112 -18.31 26.62 -14.82
CA GLU A 112 -19.23 27.70 -14.48
C GLU A 112 -18.57 29.08 -14.55
N LYS A 113 -17.27 29.18 -14.88
CA LYS A 113 -16.48 30.43 -14.95
C LYS A 113 -16.47 31.24 -13.66
N LEU A 114 -16.59 30.59 -12.52
CA LEU A 114 -16.61 31.21 -11.20
C LEU A 114 -15.17 31.42 -10.66
N PRO A 115 -14.95 32.47 -9.83
CA PRO A 115 -13.74 32.61 -9.03
C PRO A 115 -13.52 31.36 -8.16
N ILE A 116 -12.27 31.01 -7.87
CA ILE A 116 -11.94 29.78 -7.11
C ILE A 116 -12.62 29.72 -5.73
N THR A 117 -12.78 30.83 -5.06
CA THR A 117 -13.47 30.93 -3.76
C THR A 117 -14.93 30.53 -3.84
N GLU A 118 -15.63 31.03 -4.86
CA GLU A 118 -17.03 30.72 -5.12
C GLU A 118 -17.20 29.29 -5.62
N ALA A 119 -16.24 28.80 -6.44
CA ALA A 119 -16.21 27.43 -6.94
C ALA A 119 -16.07 26.42 -5.80
N ILE A 120 -15.19 26.66 -4.82
CA ILE A 120 -15.04 25.81 -3.62
C ILE A 120 -16.33 25.83 -2.78
N ALA A 121 -16.92 27.00 -2.54
CA ALA A 121 -18.16 27.11 -1.79
C ALA A 121 -19.34 26.42 -2.52
N ARG A 122 -19.36 26.43 -3.86
CA ARG A 122 -20.34 25.72 -4.68
C ARG A 122 -20.15 24.20 -4.55
N GLU A 123 -18.91 23.73 -4.64
CA GLU A 123 -18.57 22.31 -4.49
C GLU A 123 -18.97 21.78 -3.11
N ARG A 124 -18.68 22.51 -2.03
CA ARG A 124 -19.10 22.11 -0.67
C ARG A 124 -20.60 21.92 -0.57
N ARG A 125 -21.39 22.82 -1.15
CA ARG A 125 -22.87 22.69 -1.17
C ARG A 125 -23.33 21.47 -1.96
N LEU A 126 -22.73 21.21 -3.12
CA LEU A 126 -23.07 20.04 -3.94
C LEU A 126 -22.76 18.71 -3.25
N LEU A 127 -21.63 18.63 -2.56
CA LEU A 127 -21.16 17.39 -1.91
C LEU A 127 -21.63 17.25 -0.45
N GLN A 128 -22.39 18.22 0.07
CA GLN A 128 -22.86 18.19 1.43
C GLN A 128 -23.67 16.94 1.82
N PRO A 129 -24.54 16.36 0.96
CA PRO A 129 -25.23 15.12 1.26
C PRO A 129 -24.29 13.94 1.48
N LEU A 130 -23.23 13.82 0.67
CA LEU A 130 -22.19 12.78 0.85
C LEU A 130 -21.40 12.99 2.11
N ARG A 131 -21.04 14.22 2.43
CA ARG A 131 -20.32 14.56 3.66
C ARG A 131 -21.14 14.22 4.92
N ALA A 132 -22.45 14.51 4.88
CA ALA A 132 -23.34 14.23 6.00
C ALA A 132 -23.56 12.73 6.27
N ARG A 133 -23.42 11.89 5.23
CA ARG A 133 -23.58 10.43 5.31
C ARG A 133 -22.24 9.69 5.43
N ALA A 134 -21.10 10.41 5.38
CA ALA A 134 -19.79 9.80 5.41
C ALA A 134 -19.48 9.16 6.76
N GLN A 135 -19.10 7.89 6.75
CA GLN A 135 -18.59 7.18 7.92
C GLN A 135 -17.19 7.67 8.29
N TYR A 136 -16.40 8.05 7.28
CA TYR A 136 -15.04 8.56 7.48
C TYR A 136 -14.89 9.92 6.83
N VAL A 137 -14.46 10.92 7.61
CA VAL A 137 -14.10 12.25 7.10
C VAL A 137 -12.65 12.52 7.48
N ILE A 138 -11.79 12.73 6.47
CA ILE A 138 -10.38 13.08 6.68
C ILE A 138 -10.18 14.54 6.29
N ASP A 139 -9.85 15.38 7.26
CA ASP A 139 -9.33 16.72 6.98
C ASP A 139 -7.84 16.64 6.67
N THR A 140 -7.51 16.90 5.42
CA THR A 140 -6.13 16.84 4.90
C THR A 140 -5.40 18.18 4.96
N SER A 141 -5.96 19.19 5.63
CA SER A 141 -5.41 20.55 5.65
C SER A 141 -3.96 20.62 6.16
N LEU A 142 -3.64 19.79 7.16
CA LEU A 142 -2.33 19.74 7.81
C LEU A 142 -1.58 18.43 7.55
N LEU A 143 -2.17 17.51 6.77
CA LEU A 143 -1.54 16.22 6.49
C LEU A 143 -0.55 16.32 5.32
N SER A 144 0.62 15.71 5.48
CA SER A 144 1.47 15.35 4.35
C SER A 144 0.83 14.24 3.50
N THR A 145 1.36 14.01 2.29
CA THR A 145 0.91 12.90 1.43
C THR A 145 1.07 11.54 2.11
N ALA A 146 2.19 11.32 2.82
CA ALA A 146 2.45 10.09 3.57
C ALA A 146 1.44 9.90 4.72
N GLN A 147 1.17 10.96 5.51
CA GLN A 147 0.20 10.90 6.60
C GLN A 147 -1.23 10.67 6.09
N ASN A 148 -1.61 11.25 4.95
CA ASN A 148 -2.91 10.98 4.34
C ASN A 148 -3.02 9.50 3.92
N LYS A 149 -1.97 8.95 3.28
CA LYS A 149 -1.89 7.53 2.91
C LYS A 149 -2.02 6.63 4.14
N GLU A 150 -1.21 6.86 5.17
CA GLU A 150 -1.25 6.12 6.44
C GLU A 150 -2.66 6.15 7.06
N ARG A 151 -3.30 7.33 7.07
CA ARG A 151 -4.64 7.49 7.62
C ARG A 151 -5.69 6.70 6.85
N VAL A 152 -5.64 6.70 5.52
CA VAL A 152 -6.55 5.90 4.68
C VAL A 152 -6.31 4.41 4.89
N CYS A 153 -5.05 3.95 4.85
CA CYS A 153 -4.72 2.55 5.11
C CYS A 153 -5.23 2.09 6.48
N SER A 154 -5.03 2.87 7.54
CA SER A 154 -5.47 2.51 8.90
C SER A 154 -6.99 2.35 9.06
N LEU A 155 -7.79 2.96 8.18
CA LEU A 155 -9.25 2.84 8.20
C LEU A 155 -9.76 1.56 7.49
N PHE A 156 -9.03 1.08 6.49
CA PHE A 156 -9.53 0.05 5.58
C PHE A 156 -8.72 -1.25 5.57
N LEU A 157 -7.55 -1.27 6.20
CA LEU A 157 -6.84 -2.52 6.47
C LEU A 157 -7.58 -3.34 7.52
N ASP A 158 -7.63 -4.64 7.31
CA ASP A 158 -8.11 -5.56 8.32
C ASP A 158 -7.04 -5.75 9.42
N HIS A 159 -7.47 -6.10 10.64
CA HIS A 159 -6.55 -6.29 11.75
C HIS A 159 -5.50 -7.35 11.42
N GLY A 160 -4.22 -6.97 11.40
CA GLY A 160 -3.08 -7.83 11.11
C GLY A 160 -2.50 -7.68 9.70
N GLU A 161 -3.16 -7.00 8.77
CA GLU A 161 -2.59 -6.71 7.44
C GLU A 161 -1.60 -5.53 7.51
N SER A 162 -0.45 -5.69 6.88
CA SER A 162 0.52 -4.60 6.72
C SER A 162 0.24 -3.80 5.44
N PRO A 163 0.27 -2.46 5.49
CA PRO A 163 0.12 -1.64 4.29
C PRO A 163 1.35 -1.69 3.37
N MET A 164 2.41 -2.39 3.76
CA MET A 164 3.68 -2.48 3.03
C MET A 164 3.95 -3.91 2.61
N ALA A 165 4.01 -4.16 1.30
CA ALA A 165 4.47 -5.43 0.74
C ALA A 165 5.95 -5.63 1.04
N LEU A 166 6.28 -6.69 1.77
CA LEU A 166 7.65 -7.01 2.17
C LEU A 166 8.18 -8.18 1.36
N THR A 167 9.34 -7.98 0.72
CA THR A 167 10.06 -9.06 0.04
C THR A 167 11.42 -9.27 0.69
N VAL A 168 11.76 -10.53 1.00
CA VAL A 168 13.08 -10.93 1.49
C VAL A 168 13.74 -11.80 0.42
N MET A 169 14.79 -11.30 -0.25
CA MET A 169 15.44 -11.98 -1.36
C MET A 169 16.85 -12.42 -1.02
N SER A 170 17.17 -13.71 -1.17
CA SER A 170 18.56 -14.16 -1.13
C SER A 170 19.22 -14.00 -2.51
N PHE A 171 20.49 -13.55 -2.52
CA PHE A 171 21.25 -13.37 -3.76
C PHE A 171 22.74 -13.69 -3.59
N GLY A 172 23.45 -13.83 -4.72
CA GLY A 172 24.90 -13.96 -4.79
C GLY A 172 25.56 -12.68 -5.30
N PHE A 173 26.49 -12.10 -4.53
CA PHE A 173 27.22 -10.89 -4.94
C PHE A 173 27.94 -11.05 -6.28
N LYS A 174 28.38 -12.26 -6.64
CA LYS A 174 28.99 -12.53 -7.95
C LYS A 174 28.05 -12.30 -9.13
N PHE A 175 26.73 -12.24 -8.91
CA PHE A 175 25.73 -11.98 -9.93
C PHE A 175 25.14 -10.56 -9.85
N GLY A 176 25.74 -9.72 -9.03
CA GLY A 176 25.29 -8.34 -8.79
C GLY A 176 24.20 -8.24 -7.73
N ILE A 177 24.12 -7.08 -7.10
CA ILE A 177 23.06 -6.71 -6.15
C ILE A 177 21.75 -6.56 -6.95
N PRO A 178 20.60 -7.06 -6.42
CA PRO A 178 19.29 -6.78 -7.02
C PRO A 178 19.07 -5.25 -7.13
N PRO A 179 18.77 -4.72 -8.31
CA PRO A 179 18.59 -3.27 -8.49
C PRO A 179 17.40 -2.71 -7.73
N GLU A 180 16.43 -3.55 -7.42
CA GLU A 180 15.22 -3.23 -6.66
C GLU A 180 15.41 -3.29 -5.13
N ALA A 181 16.62 -3.65 -4.63
CA ALA A 181 16.88 -3.78 -3.19
C ALA A 181 16.91 -2.43 -2.47
N ASP A 182 16.10 -2.28 -1.45
CA ASP A 182 16.12 -1.14 -0.54
C ASP A 182 17.15 -1.30 0.58
N LEU A 183 17.26 -2.52 1.11
CA LEU A 183 18.25 -2.90 2.13
C LEU A 183 19.09 -4.06 1.61
N VAL A 184 20.41 -3.99 1.83
CA VAL A 184 21.34 -5.06 1.46
C VAL A 184 22.06 -5.53 2.72
N LEU A 185 21.83 -6.80 3.09
CA LEU A 185 22.44 -7.44 4.24
C LEU A 185 23.52 -8.43 3.77
N ASP A 186 24.76 -8.19 4.16
CA ASP A 186 25.92 -9.00 3.75
C ASP A 186 26.23 -10.07 4.78
N VAL A 187 26.17 -11.34 4.36
CA VAL A 187 26.51 -12.51 5.21
C VAL A 187 27.75 -13.25 4.74
N ARG A 188 28.64 -12.60 3.95
CA ARG A 188 29.89 -13.23 3.47
C ARG A 188 30.92 -13.46 4.56
N CYS A 189 30.85 -12.70 5.66
CA CYS A 189 31.75 -12.81 6.81
C CYS A 189 31.57 -14.10 7.62
N LEU A 190 30.49 -14.86 7.40
CA LEU A 190 30.14 -16.05 8.16
C LEU A 190 30.79 -17.32 7.61
N PRO A 191 30.87 -18.44 8.40
CA PRO A 191 31.38 -19.70 7.94
C PRO A 191 30.74 -20.17 6.65
N ASN A 192 31.56 -20.68 5.72
CA ASN A 192 31.13 -20.98 4.36
C ASN A 192 30.93 -22.49 4.13
N PRO A 193 29.69 -23.00 4.00
CA PRO A 193 29.40 -24.41 3.75
C PRO A 193 30.06 -24.98 2.50
N PHE A 194 30.43 -24.13 1.54
CA PHE A 194 31.09 -24.53 0.30
C PHE A 194 32.40 -25.31 0.53
N TYR A 195 33.10 -25.07 1.64
CA TYR A 195 34.36 -25.75 1.99
C TYR A 195 34.14 -27.08 2.72
N VAL A 196 32.88 -27.44 3.02
CA VAL A 196 32.52 -28.72 3.62
C VAL A 196 32.02 -29.65 2.51
N PRO A 197 32.73 -30.77 2.19
CA PRO A 197 32.40 -31.61 1.03
C PRO A 197 30.93 -32.05 0.98
N GLU A 198 30.38 -32.43 2.15
CA GLU A 198 29.02 -32.93 2.31
C GLU A 198 27.96 -31.84 2.07
N LEU A 199 28.32 -30.58 2.32
CA LEU A 199 27.38 -29.42 2.23
C LEU A 199 27.51 -28.65 0.93
N LYS A 200 28.62 -28.85 0.18
CA LYS A 200 28.98 -28.07 -1.00
C LYS A 200 27.85 -28.03 -2.07
N ASN A 201 27.19 -29.16 -2.27
CA ASN A 201 26.17 -29.34 -3.29
C ASN A 201 24.73 -29.07 -2.79
N LEU A 202 24.57 -28.93 -1.48
CA LEU A 202 23.32 -28.56 -0.83
C LEU A 202 23.08 -27.06 -0.92
N THR A 203 21.95 -26.61 -0.39
CA THR A 203 21.55 -25.19 -0.36
C THR A 203 21.11 -24.78 1.04
N GLY A 204 20.93 -23.52 1.31
CA GLY A 204 20.33 -23.05 2.58
C GLY A 204 18.84 -23.41 2.75
N LEU A 205 18.25 -24.20 1.85
CA LEU A 205 16.96 -24.87 2.04
C LEU A 205 17.11 -26.19 2.79
N ASP A 206 18.29 -26.83 2.71
CA ASP A 206 18.60 -28.10 3.34
C ASP A 206 19.00 -27.87 4.81
N GLN A 207 18.46 -28.69 5.72
CA GLN A 207 18.59 -28.48 7.17
C GLN A 207 20.06 -28.57 7.63
N GLU A 208 20.83 -29.44 7.05
CA GLU A 208 22.27 -29.63 7.37
C GLU A 208 23.08 -28.35 7.10
N VAL A 209 22.73 -27.60 6.05
CA VAL A 209 23.34 -26.30 5.74
C VAL A 209 22.89 -25.23 6.73
N VAL A 210 21.60 -25.22 7.08
CA VAL A 210 21.06 -24.29 8.09
C VAL A 210 21.76 -24.52 9.43
N ASP A 211 21.86 -25.78 9.86
CA ASP A 211 22.51 -26.16 11.14
C ASP A 211 23.98 -25.76 11.18
N TYR A 212 24.71 -26.00 10.11
CA TYR A 212 26.12 -25.60 9.99
C TYR A 212 26.29 -24.07 10.05
N VAL A 213 25.50 -23.33 9.31
CA VAL A 213 25.58 -21.87 9.29
C VAL A 213 25.19 -21.28 10.64
N MET A 214 24.15 -21.79 11.26
CA MET A 214 23.62 -21.27 12.53
C MET A 214 24.33 -21.81 13.79
N ALA A 215 25.18 -22.85 13.67
CA ALA A 215 25.99 -23.33 14.79
C ALA A 215 27.05 -22.30 15.23
N ALA A 216 27.48 -21.41 14.31
CA ALA A 216 28.50 -20.41 14.63
C ALA A 216 27.90 -19.27 15.49
N PRO A 217 28.54 -18.93 16.62
CA PRO A 217 28.09 -17.81 17.47
C PRO A 217 28.00 -16.49 16.72
N GLU A 218 28.90 -16.24 15.75
CA GLU A 218 28.92 -15.05 14.90
C GLU A 218 27.67 -14.98 14.02
N SER A 219 27.18 -16.11 13.55
CA SER A 219 25.94 -16.16 12.74
C SER A 219 24.72 -15.80 13.57
N GLN A 220 24.63 -16.34 14.79
CA GLN A 220 23.55 -16.06 15.72
C GLN A 220 23.54 -14.57 16.12
N GLU A 221 24.70 -14.02 16.44
CA GLU A 221 24.82 -12.61 16.84
C GLU A 221 24.53 -11.67 15.65
N LEU A 222 25.00 -11.98 14.43
CA LEU A 222 24.69 -11.18 13.25
C LEU A 222 23.21 -11.21 12.92
N LEU A 223 22.55 -12.38 12.99
CA LEU A 223 21.12 -12.50 12.80
C LEU A 223 20.36 -11.64 13.81
N ARG A 224 20.67 -11.74 15.10
CA ARG A 224 20.06 -10.95 16.16
C ARG A 224 20.18 -9.45 15.91
N ARG A 225 21.31 -8.97 15.40
CA ARG A 225 21.52 -7.54 15.06
C ARG A 225 20.66 -7.11 13.88
N TYR A 226 20.55 -7.95 12.84
CA TYR A 226 19.68 -7.67 11.71
C TYR A 226 18.20 -7.67 12.14
N GLU A 227 17.78 -8.62 12.96
CA GLU A 227 16.44 -8.66 13.52
C GLU A 227 16.13 -7.40 14.34
N SER A 228 17.01 -6.98 15.23
CA SER A 228 16.83 -5.77 16.03
C SER A 228 16.78 -4.50 15.17
N MET A 229 17.59 -4.42 14.12
CA MET A 229 17.54 -3.30 13.16
C MET A 229 16.20 -3.29 12.43
N LEU A 230 15.72 -4.43 11.96
CA LEU A 230 14.46 -4.55 11.22
C LEU A 230 13.24 -4.27 12.11
N GLU A 231 13.25 -4.76 13.35
CA GLU A 231 12.20 -4.46 14.33
C GLU A 231 12.02 -2.96 14.53
N TYR A 232 13.12 -2.22 14.56
CA TYR A 232 13.11 -0.77 14.68
C TYR A 232 12.75 -0.07 13.35
N ALA A 233 13.30 -0.53 12.22
CA ALA A 233 13.20 0.18 10.95
C ALA A 233 11.87 -0.07 10.20
N LEU A 234 11.30 -1.29 10.25
CA LEU A 234 10.09 -1.63 9.50
C LEU A 234 8.91 -0.71 9.82
N PRO A 235 8.58 -0.40 11.10
CA PRO A 235 7.52 0.55 11.41
C PRO A 235 7.79 1.97 10.88
N LEU A 236 9.07 2.37 10.79
CA LEU A 236 9.45 3.68 10.25
C LEU A 236 9.21 3.77 8.74
N TYR A 237 9.49 2.69 7.98
CA TYR A 237 9.16 2.61 6.55
C TYR A 237 7.65 2.65 6.30
N VAL A 238 6.87 1.95 7.11
CA VAL A 238 5.40 2.02 7.05
C VAL A 238 4.92 3.44 7.33
N LYS A 239 5.44 4.09 8.35
CA LYS A 239 5.10 5.48 8.72
C LYS A 239 5.50 6.50 7.65
N GLU A 240 6.58 6.26 6.94
CA GLU A 240 7.02 7.09 5.80
C GLU A 240 6.07 6.94 4.59
N GLY A 241 5.25 5.89 4.55
CA GLY A 241 4.27 5.62 3.49
C GLY A 241 4.80 4.72 2.38
N LYS A 242 5.88 3.96 2.65
CA LYS A 242 6.45 3.02 1.68
C LYS A 242 5.49 1.87 1.44
N SER A 243 5.09 1.64 0.17
CA SER A 243 4.17 0.57 -0.21
C SER A 243 4.87 -0.78 -0.45
N GLN A 244 6.17 -0.75 -0.73
CA GLN A 244 6.97 -1.94 -0.97
C GLN A 244 8.35 -1.77 -0.33
N LEU A 245 8.87 -2.84 0.27
CA LEU A 245 10.23 -2.87 0.81
C LEU A 245 10.89 -4.19 0.41
N MET A 246 12.08 -4.11 -0.20
CA MET A 246 12.89 -5.28 -0.53
C MET A 246 14.13 -5.36 0.34
N ILE A 247 14.26 -6.43 1.10
CA ILE A 247 15.44 -6.79 1.89
C ILE A 247 16.22 -7.85 1.11
N ALA A 248 17.39 -7.49 0.59
CA ALA A 248 18.27 -8.39 -0.14
C ALA A 248 19.37 -8.92 0.77
N VAL A 249 19.46 -10.25 0.94
CA VAL A 249 20.47 -10.93 1.74
C VAL A 249 21.51 -11.58 0.83
N GLY A 250 22.78 -11.16 0.91
CA GLY A 250 23.83 -11.53 -0.03
C GLY A 250 24.94 -12.40 0.58
N CYS A 251 25.25 -13.52 -0.07
CA CYS A 251 26.53 -14.21 0.11
C CYS A 251 27.29 -14.30 -1.21
N THR A 252 28.44 -14.96 -1.27
CA THR A 252 29.26 -15.01 -2.49
C THR A 252 28.50 -15.60 -3.68
N GLY A 253 27.91 -16.79 -3.51
CA GLY A 253 27.24 -17.53 -4.59
C GLY A 253 25.73 -17.53 -4.55
N GLY A 254 25.10 -17.04 -3.50
CA GLY A 254 23.62 -16.99 -3.38
C GLY A 254 22.94 -18.33 -3.03
N LYS A 255 23.71 -19.38 -2.62
CA LYS A 255 23.18 -20.74 -2.43
C LYS A 255 23.03 -21.20 -0.98
N HIS A 256 23.94 -20.81 -0.09
CA HIS A 256 24.00 -21.34 1.27
C HIS A 256 23.59 -20.29 2.30
N ARG A 257 24.54 -19.47 2.81
CA ARG A 257 24.37 -18.50 3.90
C ARG A 257 23.23 -17.51 3.65
N SER A 258 23.15 -16.96 2.42
CA SER A 258 22.11 -15.98 2.07
C SER A 258 20.71 -16.58 2.10
N ILE A 259 20.53 -17.82 1.64
CA ILE A 259 19.22 -18.52 1.71
C ILE A 259 18.85 -18.77 3.16
N THR A 260 19.78 -19.30 3.97
CA THR A 260 19.56 -19.55 5.41
C THR A 260 19.10 -18.26 6.11
N PHE A 261 19.82 -17.16 5.90
CA PHE A 261 19.50 -15.89 6.55
C PHE A 261 18.21 -15.25 6.01
N ALA A 262 17.95 -15.33 4.70
CA ALA A 262 16.71 -14.80 4.13
C ALA A 262 15.47 -15.50 4.72
N ARG A 263 15.54 -16.83 4.91
CA ARG A 263 14.47 -17.59 5.58
C ARG A 263 14.28 -17.14 7.03
N LYS A 264 15.38 -17.05 7.80
CA LYS A 264 15.32 -16.63 9.21
C LYS A 264 14.77 -15.21 9.37
N ILE A 265 15.17 -14.29 8.49
CA ILE A 265 14.63 -12.92 8.47
C ILE A 265 13.15 -12.92 8.07
N GLY A 266 12.73 -13.75 7.11
CA GLY A 266 11.33 -13.93 6.77
C GLY A 266 10.51 -14.41 7.96
N GLU A 267 10.93 -15.51 8.62
CA GLU A 267 10.31 -16.05 9.83
C GLU A 267 10.22 -15.00 10.97
N PHE A 268 11.22 -14.12 11.08
CA PHE A 268 11.21 -13.03 12.04
C PHE A 268 10.19 -11.95 11.68
N CYS A 269 10.13 -11.53 10.40
CA CYS A 269 9.17 -10.55 9.93
C CYS A 269 7.71 -11.03 10.08
N GLU A 270 7.46 -12.34 9.88
CA GLU A 270 6.15 -12.95 10.16
C GLU A 270 5.74 -12.79 11.63
N LYS A 271 6.68 -13.01 12.57
CA LYS A 271 6.42 -12.80 14.00
C LYS A 271 6.12 -11.35 14.36
N LEU A 272 6.61 -10.39 13.58
CA LEU A 272 6.29 -8.98 13.71
C LEU A 272 4.94 -8.59 13.07
N GLY A 273 4.23 -9.54 12.44
CA GLY A 273 2.92 -9.31 11.81
C GLY A 273 2.99 -8.84 10.36
N TYR A 274 4.13 -9.02 9.69
CA TYR A 274 4.24 -8.82 8.24
C TYR A 274 4.03 -10.13 7.49
N GLU A 275 3.66 -10.06 6.22
CA GLU A 275 3.55 -11.20 5.31
C GLU A 275 4.67 -11.16 4.26
N PRO A 276 5.91 -11.58 4.59
CA PRO A 276 7.02 -11.44 3.66
C PRO A 276 6.96 -12.48 2.54
N SER A 277 7.18 -12.05 1.30
CA SER A 277 7.50 -12.94 0.18
C SER A 277 8.99 -13.30 0.23
N VAL A 278 9.32 -14.54 0.59
CA VAL A 278 10.73 -15.01 0.63
C VAL A 278 11.11 -15.60 -0.73
N GLN A 279 12.14 -15.03 -1.38
CA GLN A 279 12.60 -15.43 -2.70
C GLN A 279 14.09 -15.77 -2.73
N HIS A 280 14.50 -16.68 -3.64
CA HIS A 280 15.87 -17.12 -3.76
C HIS A 280 16.34 -16.99 -5.21
N ARG A 281 16.83 -15.79 -5.57
CA ARG A 281 17.18 -15.41 -6.95
C ARG A 281 18.18 -16.35 -7.62
N ASP A 282 19.23 -16.71 -6.90
CA ASP A 282 20.37 -17.42 -7.47
C ASP A 282 20.49 -18.90 -7.00
N ALA A 283 19.48 -19.45 -6.32
CA ALA A 283 19.52 -20.82 -5.78
C ALA A 283 19.79 -21.88 -6.86
N LYS A 284 19.22 -21.72 -8.05
CA LYS A 284 19.32 -22.66 -9.18
C LYS A 284 20.41 -22.29 -10.22
N ARG A 285 21.11 -21.16 -10.04
CA ARG A 285 22.16 -20.74 -10.99
C ARG A 285 23.38 -21.64 -10.84
N THR A 286 23.71 -22.38 -11.88
CA THR A 286 25.02 -23.04 -12.06
C THR A 286 26.05 -22.03 -12.56
N LEU A 287 27.32 -22.29 -12.21
CA LEU A 287 28.47 -21.52 -12.70
C LEU A 287 28.63 -21.66 -14.21
#